data_bf5fe65e6f0ac977a3616d1d72813b75
#
_entry.id   bf5fe65e6f0ac977a3616d1d72813b75
#
_cell.length_a   1.000
_cell.length_b   1.000
_cell.length_c   1.000
_cell.angle_alpha   90.00
_cell.angle_beta   90.00
_cell.angle_gamma   90.00
#
_symmetry.space_group_name_H-M   'P 1'
#
loop_
_entity.id
_entity.type
_entity.pdbx_description
1 polymer ?
#
loop_
_entity_poly.entity_id
_entity_poly.type
_entity_poly.pdbx_seq_one_letter_code
_entity_poly.pdbx_strand_id
1 'polypeptide(L)'
;MTLSVLKFLGFEQIFKNSLTGLPMGGGKGGSNFNPKGKSDNEVMRFCQSMMTELCRHIGPETDVPAGDIGVGAREISYLFGQYKRIRNEFHGVLTGKGLAFGGSLIRTEATGYGCVYFCEAMLNHRGDSIKGKNVVISGSGNVSTYAAEKAIAMGAKVLTLSDSSGFVHDPDGIDQEKLEFVKELKGVRRGRISRIRRSVFFSSVLCRPATMVRPMRSRPSMCDSK
;
A
#
# COMPACT_ATOMS: atom_id res chain seq x y z
N MET A 1 11.02 7.43 4.49
CA MET A 1 11.37 7.04 3.09
C MET A 1 12.86 7.32 2.90
N THR A 2 13.61 6.43 2.21
CA THR A 2 15.02 6.62 1.89
C THR A 2 15.21 6.60 0.38
N LEU A 3 16.33 7.12 -0.10
CA LEU A 3 16.64 7.11 -1.54
C LEU A 3 16.72 5.70 -2.12
N SER A 4 17.23 4.72 -1.36
CA SER A 4 17.28 3.32 -1.81
C SER A 4 15.89 2.72 -1.97
N VAL A 5 14.95 3.04 -1.09
CA VAL A 5 13.54 2.62 -1.23
C VAL A 5 12.90 3.28 -2.45
N LEU A 6 13.15 4.56 -2.69
CA LEU A 6 12.62 5.26 -3.88
C LEU A 6 13.17 4.69 -5.18
N LYS A 7 14.45 4.35 -5.23
CA LYS A 7 15.07 3.70 -6.39
C LYS A 7 14.42 2.34 -6.67
N PHE A 8 14.21 1.53 -5.63
CA PHE A 8 13.55 0.25 -5.75
C PHE A 8 12.11 0.39 -6.27
N LEU A 9 11.32 1.29 -5.69
CA LEU A 9 9.96 1.54 -6.13
C LEU A 9 9.89 2.09 -7.56
N GLY A 10 10.84 2.94 -7.95
CA GLY A 10 10.96 3.43 -9.34
C GLY A 10 11.28 2.30 -10.32
N PHE A 11 12.17 1.40 -9.94
CA PHE A 11 12.49 0.21 -10.73
C PHE A 11 11.25 -0.67 -10.94
N GLU A 12 10.49 -0.96 -9.87
CA GLU A 12 9.23 -1.72 -9.99
C GLU A 12 8.23 -1.02 -10.93
N GLN A 13 8.10 0.30 -10.82
CA GLN A 13 7.17 1.08 -11.64
C GLN A 13 7.55 1.07 -13.13
N ILE A 14 8.83 1.10 -13.46
CA ILE A 14 9.32 0.99 -14.84
C ILE A 14 8.86 -0.34 -15.45
N PHE A 15 9.10 -1.45 -14.77
CA PHE A 15 8.65 -2.77 -15.24
C PHE A 15 7.13 -2.87 -15.30
N LYS A 16 6.43 -2.42 -14.27
CA LYS A 16 4.98 -2.43 -14.23
C LYS A 16 4.38 -1.74 -15.46
N ASN A 17 4.84 -0.54 -15.79
CA ASN A 17 4.31 0.23 -16.91
C ASN A 17 4.74 -0.35 -18.26
N SER A 18 5.98 -0.78 -18.39
CA SER A 18 6.49 -1.45 -19.59
C SER A 18 5.68 -2.69 -19.97
N LEU A 19 5.27 -3.49 -19.00
CA LEU A 19 4.48 -4.71 -19.20
C LEU A 19 3.03 -4.45 -19.62
N THR A 20 2.52 -3.22 -19.47
CA THR A 20 1.17 -2.86 -19.96
C THR A 20 1.12 -2.67 -21.47
N GLY A 21 2.27 -2.46 -22.12
CA GLY A 21 2.36 -2.10 -23.55
C GLY A 21 1.93 -0.66 -23.85
N LEU A 22 1.59 0.14 -22.83
CA LEU A 22 1.21 1.54 -23.00
C LEU A 22 2.47 2.43 -23.12
N PRO A 23 2.42 3.53 -23.88
CA PRO A 23 3.54 4.44 -24.08
C PRO A 23 3.72 5.35 -22.84
N MET A 24 4.05 4.77 -21.70
CA MET A 24 4.25 5.49 -20.45
C MET A 24 5.53 5.02 -19.75
N GLY A 25 6.28 5.96 -19.20
CA GLY A 25 7.41 5.68 -18.33
C GLY A 25 6.97 5.34 -16.91
N GLY A 26 7.93 5.20 -16.01
CA GLY A 26 7.69 4.96 -14.60
C GLY A 26 8.64 5.76 -13.73
N GLY A 27 8.15 6.23 -12.59
CA GLY A 27 8.93 6.97 -11.62
C GLY A 27 8.27 6.93 -10.25
N LYS A 28 9.05 7.23 -9.22
CA LYS A 28 8.56 7.35 -7.84
C LYS A 28 9.16 8.57 -7.17
N GLY A 29 8.33 9.26 -6.42
CA GLY A 29 8.72 10.35 -5.55
C GLY A 29 8.36 10.07 -4.10
N GLY A 30 8.77 10.93 -3.20
CA GLY A 30 8.38 10.80 -1.79
C GLY A 30 9.16 11.75 -0.90
N SER A 31 8.82 11.71 0.38
CA SER A 31 9.45 12.54 1.39
C SER A 31 9.82 11.73 2.63
N ASN A 32 10.65 12.29 3.49
CA ASN A 32 10.93 11.75 4.82
C ASN A 32 9.97 12.26 5.91
N PHE A 33 8.91 12.95 5.52
CA PHE A 33 7.88 13.42 6.45
C PHE A 33 7.24 12.24 7.18
N ASN A 34 7.13 12.37 8.50
CA ASN A 34 6.48 11.35 9.34
C ASN A 34 5.09 11.84 9.77
N PRO A 35 4.00 11.30 9.22
CA PRO A 35 2.64 11.73 9.54
C PRO A 35 2.11 11.17 10.88
N LYS A 36 2.86 10.28 11.54
CA LYS A 36 2.40 9.67 12.79
C LYS A 36 2.29 10.72 13.90
N GLY A 37 1.11 10.79 14.52
CA GLY A 37 0.80 11.77 15.56
C GLY A 37 0.56 13.18 15.06
N LYS A 38 0.52 13.38 13.75
CA LYS A 38 0.17 14.65 13.13
C LYS A 38 -1.33 14.78 12.90
N SER A 39 -1.85 15.99 13.11
CA SER A 39 -3.23 16.34 12.78
C SER A 39 -3.46 16.37 11.27
N ASP A 40 -4.71 16.27 10.86
CA ASP A 40 -5.08 16.39 9.45
C ASP A 40 -4.66 17.73 8.83
N ASN A 41 -4.70 18.82 9.62
CA ASN A 41 -4.21 20.13 9.21
C ASN A 41 -2.69 20.17 8.97
N GLU A 42 -1.91 19.54 9.83
CA GLU A 42 -0.45 19.44 9.62
C GLU A 42 -0.11 18.64 8.36
N VAL A 43 -0.81 17.52 8.15
CA VAL A 43 -0.64 16.70 6.94
C VAL A 43 -1.07 17.49 5.70
N MET A 44 -2.20 18.20 5.77
CA MET A 44 -2.67 19.05 4.66
C MET A 44 -1.65 20.13 4.30
N ARG A 45 -1.11 20.87 5.29
CA ARG A 45 -0.10 21.90 5.06
C ARG A 45 1.17 21.34 4.44
N PHE A 46 1.59 20.15 4.88
CA PHE A 46 2.71 19.46 4.26
C PHE A 46 2.43 19.13 2.80
N CYS A 47 1.27 18.55 2.48
CA CYS A 47 0.87 18.23 1.11
C CYS A 47 0.80 19.49 0.24
N GLN A 48 0.27 20.58 0.77
CA GLN A 48 0.20 21.85 0.06
C GLN A 48 1.60 22.42 -0.24
N SER A 49 2.49 22.41 0.74
CA SER A 49 3.87 22.86 0.57
C SER A 49 4.62 22.02 -0.46
N MET A 50 4.50 20.70 -0.38
CA MET A 50 5.11 19.77 -1.35
C MET A 50 4.57 20.01 -2.76
N MET A 51 3.26 20.19 -2.93
CA MET A 51 2.66 20.42 -4.23
C MET A 51 3.02 21.76 -4.82
N THR A 52 3.28 22.78 -4.00
CA THR A 52 3.74 24.11 -4.46
C THR A 52 5.04 24.01 -5.26
N GLU A 53 5.93 23.12 -4.88
CA GLU A 53 7.15 22.85 -5.66
C GLU A 53 6.90 21.83 -6.79
N LEU A 54 6.18 20.77 -6.50
CA LEU A 54 5.98 19.66 -7.43
C LEU A 54 5.16 20.05 -8.67
N CYS A 55 4.22 21.01 -8.55
CA CYS A 55 3.34 21.42 -9.66
C CYS A 55 4.07 21.95 -10.89
N ARG A 56 5.37 22.29 -10.77
CA ARG A 56 6.20 22.73 -11.89
C ARG A 56 6.69 21.57 -12.76
N HIS A 57 6.60 20.36 -12.25
CA HIS A 57 7.21 19.16 -12.84
C HIS A 57 6.18 18.09 -13.23
N ILE A 58 4.91 18.31 -12.90
CA ILE A 58 3.82 17.37 -13.15
C ILE A 58 2.70 18.00 -13.98
N GLY A 59 1.93 17.16 -14.61
CA GLY A 59 0.78 17.57 -15.41
C GLY A 59 0.03 16.38 -15.97
N PRO A 60 -1.15 16.57 -16.57
CA PRO A 60 -1.94 15.48 -17.14
C PRO A 60 -1.24 14.75 -18.28
N GLU A 61 -0.34 15.43 -18.98
CA GLU A 61 0.41 14.90 -20.13
C GLU A 61 1.92 14.79 -19.89
N THR A 62 2.35 15.00 -18.65
CA THR A 62 3.76 14.89 -18.26
C THR A 62 3.91 13.73 -17.29
N ASP A 63 3.96 14.03 -15.99
CA ASP A 63 4.03 13.02 -14.94
C ASP A 63 2.75 13.06 -14.11
N VAL A 64 2.09 11.92 -13.95
CA VAL A 64 0.84 11.79 -13.19
C VAL A 64 1.11 11.00 -11.90
N PRO A 65 1.34 11.68 -10.76
CA PRO A 65 1.58 11.00 -9.50
C PRO A 65 0.38 10.19 -9.03
N ALA A 66 0.65 9.17 -8.21
CA ALA A 66 -0.33 8.28 -7.63
C ALA A 66 -0.10 8.10 -6.14
N GLY A 67 -1.13 7.66 -5.43
CA GLY A 67 -0.99 7.21 -4.05
C GLY A 67 -0.13 5.96 -3.95
N ASP A 68 0.65 5.86 -2.86
CA ASP A 68 1.49 4.73 -2.51
C ASP A 68 1.68 4.71 -0.98
N ILE A 69 2.79 4.16 -0.47
CA ILE A 69 3.05 4.03 0.96
C ILE A 69 2.79 5.35 1.72
N GLY A 70 1.80 5.33 2.60
CA GLY A 70 1.43 6.48 3.43
C GLY A 70 0.67 7.60 2.71
N VAL A 71 0.32 7.42 1.44
CA VAL A 71 -0.41 8.40 0.62
C VAL A 71 -1.70 7.77 0.12
N GLY A 72 -2.79 8.06 0.80
CA GLY A 72 -4.14 7.61 0.47
C GLY A 72 -5.01 8.71 -0.15
N ALA A 73 -6.31 8.46 -0.24
CA ALA A 73 -7.27 9.39 -0.82
C ALA A 73 -7.26 10.78 -0.15
N ARG A 74 -7.01 10.84 1.15
CA ARG A 74 -6.91 12.09 1.92
C ARG A 74 -5.75 12.95 1.42
N GLU A 75 -4.56 12.38 1.35
CA GLU A 75 -3.35 13.07 0.89
C GLU A 75 -3.45 13.47 -0.57
N ILE A 76 -3.98 12.58 -1.41
CA ILE A 76 -4.24 12.89 -2.83
C ILE A 76 -5.21 14.06 -2.97
N SER A 77 -6.24 14.13 -2.14
CA SER A 77 -7.20 15.27 -2.16
C SER A 77 -6.52 16.59 -1.79
N TYR A 78 -5.64 16.59 -0.79
CA TYR A 78 -4.88 17.78 -0.40
C TYR A 78 -3.90 18.23 -1.49
N LEU A 79 -3.20 17.28 -2.10
CA LEU A 79 -2.29 17.55 -3.22
C LEU A 79 -3.03 18.09 -4.43
N PHE A 80 -4.15 17.48 -4.81
CA PHE A 80 -4.96 17.92 -5.94
C PHE A 80 -5.58 19.32 -5.71
N GLY A 81 -6.10 19.57 -4.51
CA GLY A 81 -6.64 20.87 -4.15
C GLY A 81 -5.62 22.00 -4.30
N GLN A 82 -4.37 21.77 -3.90
CA GLN A 82 -3.29 22.73 -4.05
C GLN A 82 -2.86 22.89 -5.51
N TYR A 83 -2.76 21.80 -6.27
CA TYR A 83 -2.48 21.86 -7.71
C TYR A 83 -3.51 22.71 -8.43
N LYS A 84 -4.80 22.42 -8.22
CA LYS A 84 -5.91 23.20 -8.78
C LYS A 84 -5.82 24.67 -8.42
N ARG A 85 -5.48 24.99 -7.18
CA ARG A 85 -5.35 26.38 -6.70
C ARG A 85 -4.23 27.13 -7.41
N ILE A 86 -3.08 26.48 -7.65
CA ILE A 86 -1.91 27.14 -8.26
C ILE A 86 -2.07 27.24 -9.77
N ARG A 87 -2.51 26.15 -10.42
CA ARG A 87 -2.62 26.06 -11.88
C ARG A 87 -3.91 26.66 -12.42
N ASN A 88 -4.91 26.85 -11.57
CA ASN A 88 -6.28 27.23 -11.96
C ASN A 88 -6.89 26.27 -12.99
N GLU A 89 -6.60 24.97 -12.86
CA GLU A 89 -6.97 23.93 -13.80
C GLU A 89 -7.62 22.75 -13.06
N PHE A 90 -8.62 22.11 -13.69
CA PHE A 90 -9.25 20.88 -13.19
C PHE A 90 -8.95 19.75 -14.16
N HIS A 91 -7.72 19.27 -14.15
CA HIS A 91 -7.20 18.28 -15.09
C HIS A 91 -6.98 16.91 -14.44
N GLY A 92 -6.70 15.90 -15.29
CA GLY A 92 -6.43 14.52 -14.92
C GLY A 92 -5.07 14.27 -14.27
N VAL A 93 -4.52 15.25 -13.54
CA VAL A 93 -3.31 15.08 -12.74
C VAL A 93 -3.64 14.34 -11.45
N LEU A 94 -2.76 13.50 -10.94
CA LEU A 94 -2.93 12.64 -9.77
C LEU A 94 -3.99 11.54 -9.96
N THR A 95 -3.60 10.29 -9.76
CA THR A 95 -4.52 9.15 -9.67
C THR A 95 -4.95 8.91 -8.22
N GLY A 96 -6.07 8.17 -8.05
CA GLY A 96 -6.59 7.88 -6.71
C GLY A 96 -7.39 9.02 -6.08
N LYS A 97 -7.83 9.98 -6.89
CA LYS A 97 -8.73 11.06 -6.46
C LYS A 97 -10.11 10.52 -6.10
N GLY A 98 -10.78 11.19 -5.16
CA GLY A 98 -12.21 10.99 -4.94
C GLY A 98 -13.06 11.45 -6.13
N LEU A 99 -14.31 11.00 -6.21
CA LEU A 99 -15.23 11.31 -7.30
C LEU A 99 -15.44 12.82 -7.49
N ALA A 100 -15.52 13.59 -6.41
CA ALA A 100 -15.66 15.04 -6.45
C ALA A 100 -14.47 15.77 -7.11
N PHE A 101 -13.34 15.07 -7.26
CA PHE A 101 -12.13 15.57 -7.89
C PHE A 101 -11.85 14.93 -9.25
N GLY A 102 -12.87 14.36 -9.89
CA GLY A 102 -12.73 13.70 -11.19
C GLY A 102 -12.06 12.32 -11.13
N GLY A 103 -12.12 11.64 -9.99
CA GLY A 103 -11.60 10.29 -9.81
C GLY A 103 -12.52 9.22 -10.40
N SER A 104 -11.99 7.99 -10.52
CA SER A 104 -12.72 6.82 -11.01
C SER A 104 -13.60 6.21 -9.92
N LEU A 105 -14.70 5.56 -10.32
CA LEU A 105 -15.66 4.91 -9.40
C LEU A 105 -15.02 3.77 -8.61
N ILE A 106 -14.46 2.78 -9.28
CA ILE A 106 -13.93 1.56 -8.66
C ILE A 106 -12.41 1.57 -8.72
N ARG A 107 -11.77 1.75 -7.58
CA ARG A 107 -10.32 1.79 -7.48
C ARG A 107 -9.77 1.07 -6.25
N THR A 108 -10.55 1.07 -5.16
CA THR A 108 -10.07 0.69 -3.82
C THR A 108 -9.60 -0.75 -3.76
N GLU A 109 -10.34 -1.67 -4.38
CA GLU A 109 -10.06 -3.10 -4.41
C GLU A 109 -9.12 -3.55 -5.54
N ALA A 110 -8.96 -2.71 -6.57
CA ALA A 110 -8.36 -3.12 -7.84
C ALA A 110 -6.96 -3.75 -7.70
N THR A 111 -6.10 -3.20 -6.85
CA THR A 111 -4.73 -3.71 -6.69
C THR A 111 -4.72 -5.07 -5.97
N GLY A 112 -5.50 -5.21 -4.90
CA GLY A 112 -5.63 -6.47 -4.16
C GLY A 112 -6.24 -7.58 -5.00
N TYR A 113 -7.34 -7.28 -5.67
CA TYR A 113 -8.02 -8.22 -6.56
C TYR A 113 -7.15 -8.64 -7.74
N GLY A 114 -6.50 -7.68 -8.39
CA GLY A 114 -5.62 -7.94 -9.52
C GLY A 114 -4.45 -8.86 -9.17
N CYS A 115 -3.87 -8.70 -7.97
CA CYS A 115 -2.84 -9.59 -7.46
C CYS A 115 -3.33 -11.04 -7.35
N VAL A 116 -4.53 -11.25 -6.81
CA VAL A 116 -5.11 -12.60 -6.66
C VAL A 116 -5.51 -13.19 -8.01
N TYR A 117 -6.08 -12.40 -8.92
CA TYR A 117 -6.39 -12.87 -10.28
C TYR A 117 -5.12 -13.28 -11.04
N PHE A 118 -4.04 -12.53 -10.89
CA PHE A 118 -2.76 -12.89 -11.51
C PHE A 118 -2.20 -14.19 -10.91
N CYS A 119 -2.30 -14.34 -9.58
CA CYS A 119 -1.91 -15.58 -8.90
C CYS A 119 -2.69 -16.78 -9.42
N GLU A 120 -4.02 -16.65 -9.57
CA GLU A 120 -4.86 -17.69 -10.14
C GLU A 120 -4.47 -18.03 -11.59
N ALA A 121 -4.21 -17.01 -12.42
CA ALA A 121 -3.75 -17.23 -13.79
C ALA A 121 -2.42 -17.99 -13.85
N MET A 122 -1.49 -17.70 -12.94
CA MET A 122 -0.22 -18.44 -12.82
C MET A 122 -0.43 -19.90 -12.39
N LEU A 123 -1.35 -20.15 -11.46
CA LEU A 123 -1.69 -21.49 -11.02
C LEU A 123 -2.36 -22.29 -12.15
N ASN A 124 -3.33 -21.68 -12.83
CA ASN A 124 -4.02 -22.29 -13.96
C ASN A 124 -3.06 -22.69 -15.10
N HIS A 125 -2.03 -21.89 -15.35
CA HIS A 125 -0.99 -22.22 -16.32
C HIS A 125 -0.22 -23.53 -15.94
N ARG A 126 -0.24 -23.90 -14.67
CA ARG A 126 0.34 -25.13 -14.13
C ARG A 126 -0.66 -26.27 -13.93
N GLY A 127 -1.91 -26.09 -14.36
CA GLY A 127 -3.00 -27.02 -14.13
C GLY A 127 -3.48 -27.08 -12.67
N ASP A 128 -3.26 -26.00 -11.91
CA ASP A 128 -3.60 -25.86 -10.49
C ASP A 128 -4.55 -24.67 -10.26
N SER A 129 -5.08 -24.50 -9.07
CA SER A 129 -6.00 -23.43 -8.70
C SER A 129 -5.73 -22.92 -7.28
N ILE A 130 -6.14 -21.70 -6.98
CA ILE A 130 -6.07 -21.14 -5.63
C ILE A 130 -7.06 -21.79 -4.67
N LYS A 131 -8.11 -22.40 -5.18
CA LYS A 131 -9.15 -23.04 -4.39
C LYS A 131 -8.58 -24.11 -3.45
N GLY A 132 -8.91 -24.02 -2.17
CA GLY A 132 -8.45 -24.93 -1.13
C GLY A 132 -6.99 -24.72 -0.68
N LYS A 133 -6.27 -23.78 -1.26
CA LYS A 133 -4.89 -23.50 -0.83
C LYS A 133 -4.84 -22.63 0.42
N ASN A 134 -3.82 -22.88 1.22
CA ASN A 134 -3.44 -22.00 2.33
C ASN A 134 -2.69 -20.79 1.79
N VAL A 135 -3.18 -19.59 2.11
CA VAL A 135 -2.63 -18.33 1.65
C VAL A 135 -2.11 -17.53 2.84
N VAL A 136 -0.88 -17.08 2.75
CA VAL A 136 -0.23 -16.21 3.73
C VAL A 136 -0.12 -14.81 3.12
N ILE A 137 -0.68 -13.81 3.82
CA ILE A 137 -0.65 -12.41 3.38
C ILE A 137 0.17 -11.58 4.37
N SER A 138 1.15 -10.87 3.84
CA SER A 138 1.92 -9.88 4.60
C SER A 138 1.29 -8.49 4.41
N GLY A 139 0.94 -7.85 5.52
CA GLY A 139 0.26 -6.55 5.53
C GLY A 139 -1.17 -6.63 6.06
N SER A 140 -1.78 -5.49 6.29
CA SER A 140 -3.19 -5.32 6.68
C SER A 140 -3.73 -3.95 6.22
N GLY A 141 -3.10 -3.38 5.21
CA GLY A 141 -3.56 -2.16 4.53
C GLY A 141 -4.57 -2.49 3.43
N ASN A 142 -4.87 -1.49 2.61
CA ASN A 142 -5.85 -1.59 1.54
C ASN A 142 -5.62 -2.80 0.62
N VAL A 143 -4.41 -2.93 0.06
CA VAL A 143 -4.09 -4.01 -0.88
C VAL A 143 -4.23 -5.38 -0.22
N SER A 144 -3.71 -5.54 0.99
CA SER A 144 -3.71 -6.82 1.71
C SER A 144 -5.12 -7.28 2.11
N THR A 145 -5.97 -6.34 2.56
CA THR A 145 -7.35 -6.68 2.96
C THR A 145 -8.20 -7.05 1.76
N TYR A 146 -8.07 -6.37 0.63
CA TYR A 146 -8.78 -6.75 -0.59
C TYR A 146 -8.20 -8.01 -1.25
N ALA A 147 -6.91 -8.25 -1.15
CA ALA A 147 -6.33 -9.53 -1.57
C ALA A 147 -6.87 -10.70 -0.72
N ALA A 148 -6.99 -10.50 0.60
CA ALA A 148 -7.61 -11.50 1.49
C ALA A 148 -9.07 -11.76 1.11
N GLU A 149 -9.85 -10.71 0.92
CA GLU A 149 -11.26 -10.80 0.52
C GLU A 149 -11.43 -11.61 -0.77
N LYS A 150 -10.63 -11.26 -1.79
CA LYS A 150 -10.72 -11.97 -3.08
C LYS A 150 -10.26 -13.41 -2.97
N ALA A 151 -9.19 -13.69 -2.25
CA ALA A 151 -8.69 -15.06 -2.05
C ALA A 151 -9.73 -15.93 -1.33
N ILE A 152 -10.38 -15.40 -0.29
CA ILE A 152 -11.48 -16.08 0.42
C ILE A 152 -12.65 -16.34 -0.54
N ALA A 153 -13.08 -15.34 -1.31
CA ALA A 153 -14.15 -15.47 -2.28
C ALA A 153 -13.86 -16.53 -3.37
N MET A 154 -12.58 -16.75 -3.70
CA MET A 154 -12.14 -17.79 -4.64
C MET A 154 -11.91 -19.15 -3.97
N GLY A 155 -12.24 -19.28 -2.70
CA GLY A 155 -12.19 -20.55 -1.95
C GLY A 155 -10.81 -20.90 -1.39
N ALA A 156 -9.91 -19.94 -1.29
CA ALA A 156 -8.65 -20.12 -0.56
C ALA A 156 -8.85 -19.91 0.94
N LYS A 157 -7.94 -20.49 1.73
CA LYS A 157 -7.86 -20.34 3.18
C LYS A 157 -6.79 -19.31 3.53
N VAL A 158 -7.18 -18.10 3.89
CA VAL A 158 -6.25 -17.05 4.29
C VAL A 158 -5.87 -17.24 5.76
N LEU A 159 -4.59 -17.38 6.05
CA LEU A 159 -4.10 -17.72 7.40
C LEU A 159 -3.58 -16.50 8.16
N THR A 160 -3.06 -15.48 7.49
CA THR A 160 -2.34 -14.38 8.17
C THR A 160 -2.69 -13.01 7.62
N LEU A 161 -2.63 -12.02 8.50
CA LEU A 161 -2.51 -10.59 8.18
C LEU A 161 -1.49 -9.98 9.14
N SER A 162 -0.76 -8.93 8.71
CA SER A 162 0.29 -8.35 9.52
C SER A 162 0.40 -6.83 9.39
N ASP A 163 1.09 -6.20 10.33
CA ASP A 163 1.60 -4.83 10.19
C ASP A 163 2.95 -4.70 10.91
N SER A 164 3.47 -3.48 11.01
CA SER A 164 4.76 -3.22 11.67
C SER A 164 4.80 -3.57 13.17
N SER A 165 3.65 -3.83 13.80
CA SER A 165 3.55 -4.17 15.22
C SER A 165 3.43 -5.66 15.51
N GLY A 166 3.11 -6.47 14.50
CA GLY A 166 2.92 -7.91 14.66
C GLY A 166 2.07 -8.53 13.54
N PHE A 167 1.64 -9.75 13.75
CA PHE A 167 0.76 -10.46 12.83
C PHE A 167 -0.29 -11.28 13.60
N VAL A 168 -1.40 -11.53 12.93
CA VAL A 168 -2.37 -12.55 13.32
C VAL A 168 -2.12 -13.80 12.49
N HIS A 169 -2.26 -14.95 13.11
CA HIS A 169 -2.27 -16.25 12.44
C HIS A 169 -3.49 -17.03 12.90
N ASP A 170 -4.30 -17.44 11.97
CA ASP A 170 -5.49 -18.25 12.21
C ASP A 170 -5.40 -19.56 11.43
N PRO A 171 -5.11 -20.70 12.09
CA PRO A 171 -5.04 -22.01 11.44
C PRO A 171 -6.36 -22.44 10.83
N ASP A 172 -7.49 -21.96 11.38
CA ASP A 172 -8.84 -22.27 10.88
C ASP A 172 -9.22 -21.42 9.68
N GLY A 173 -8.45 -20.37 9.43
CA GLY A 173 -8.64 -19.40 8.37
C GLY A 173 -9.34 -18.12 8.82
N ILE A 174 -8.94 -17.02 8.21
CA ILE A 174 -9.59 -15.72 8.34
C ILE A 174 -10.80 -15.75 7.42
N ASP A 175 -12.00 -15.74 8.01
CA ASP A 175 -13.27 -15.62 7.31
C ASP A 175 -13.65 -14.14 7.05
N GLN A 176 -14.81 -13.92 6.46
CA GLN A 176 -15.30 -12.59 6.13
C GLN A 176 -15.53 -11.73 7.38
N GLU A 177 -16.04 -12.31 8.47
CA GLU A 177 -16.31 -11.57 9.71
C GLU A 177 -15.00 -11.08 10.37
N LYS A 178 -14.02 -11.95 10.45
CA LYS A 178 -12.66 -11.62 10.95
C LYS A 178 -11.99 -10.57 10.07
N LEU A 179 -12.18 -10.65 8.76
CA LEU A 179 -11.63 -9.69 7.81
C LEU A 179 -12.28 -8.31 7.98
N GLU A 180 -13.59 -8.24 8.13
CA GLU A 180 -14.29 -6.96 8.39
C GLU A 180 -13.84 -6.32 9.71
N PHE A 181 -13.65 -7.12 10.75
CA PHE A 181 -13.06 -6.62 12.00
C PHE A 181 -11.67 -5.98 11.77
N VAL A 182 -10.81 -6.61 10.96
CA VAL A 182 -9.49 -6.05 10.64
C VAL A 182 -9.62 -4.77 9.82
N LYS A 183 -10.54 -4.72 8.84
CA LYS A 183 -10.81 -3.51 8.05
C LYS A 183 -11.28 -2.35 8.94
N GLU A 184 -12.20 -2.61 9.87
CA GLU A 184 -12.66 -1.60 10.83
C GLU A 184 -11.51 -1.11 11.72
N LEU A 185 -10.73 -2.04 12.28
CA LEU A 185 -9.58 -1.71 13.11
C LEU A 185 -8.58 -0.81 12.38
N LYS A 186 -8.28 -1.12 11.12
CA LYS A 186 -7.27 -0.40 10.33
C LYS A 186 -7.80 0.89 9.72
N GLY A 187 -8.99 0.84 9.13
CA GLY A 187 -9.59 1.95 8.38
C GLY A 187 -10.25 3.00 9.27
N VAL A 188 -11.05 2.55 10.23
CA VAL A 188 -11.84 3.45 11.09
C VAL A 188 -11.07 3.82 12.35
N ARG A 189 -10.64 2.82 13.12
CA ARG A 189 -9.95 3.05 14.40
C ARG A 189 -8.48 3.40 14.26
N ARG A 190 -7.91 3.30 13.04
CA ARG A 190 -6.48 3.51 12.75
C ARG A 190 -5.56 2.74 13.72
N GLY A 191 -6.02 1.55 14.12
CA GLY A 191 -5.38 0.69 15.11
C GLY A 191 -4.24 -0.15 14.52
N ARG A 192 -3.60 -0.93 15.38
CA ARG A 192 -2.52 -1.85 15.02
C ARG A 192 -2.94 -3.29 15.28
N ILE A 193 -2.39 -4.22 14.52
CA ILE A 193 -2.62 -5.67 14.70
C ILE A 193 -2.29 -6.13 16.12
N SER A 194 -1.25 -5.57 16.76
CA SER A 194 -0.92 -5.88 18.16
C SER A 194 -2.02 -5.52 19.18
N ARG A 195 -3.00 -4.70 18.79
CA ARG A 195 -4.18 -4.40 19.64
C ARG A 195 -5.26 -5.45 19.56
N ILE A 196 -5.19 -6.34 18.58
CA ILE A 196 -6.03 -7.53 18.53
C ILE A 196 -5.50 -8.44 19.66
N ARG A 197 -6.16 -8.38 20.82
CA ARG A 197 -5.88 -9.37 21.88
C ARG A 197 -6.36 -10.73 21.38
N ARG A 198 -5.87 -11.84 22.00
CA ARG A 198 -6.50 -13.17 21.89
C ARG A 198 -7.97 -13.00 22.18
N SER A 199 -8.72 -12.64 21.17
CA SER A 199 -10.16 -12.46 21.22
C SER A 199 -10.79 -13.75 20.72
N VAL A 200 -12.06 -13.91 20.92
CA VAL A 200 -12.88 -15.01 20.36
C VAL A 200 -12.68 -15.21 18.85
N PHE A 201 -12.10 -14.22 18.16
CA PHE A 201 -11.96 -14.21 16.70
C PHE A 201 -10.65 -14.80 16.16
N PHE A 202 -9.53 -14.79 16.90
CA PHE A 202 -8.24 -15.22 16.36
C PHE A 202 -7.50 -16.18 17.30
N SER A 203 -7.05 -17.31 16.75
CA SER A 203 -6.37 -18.36 17.49
C SER A 203 -4.99 -17.94 18.02
N SER A 204 -4.27 -17.07 17.31
CA SER A 204 -3.01 -16.53 17.78
C SER A 204 -2.69 -15.14 17.23
N VAL A 205 -2.21 -14.28 18.12
CA VAL A 205 -1.69 -12.95 17.77
C VAL A 205 -0.27 -12.86 18.33
N LEU A 206 0.69 -12.69 17.44
CA LEU A 206 2.10 -12.53 17.80
C LEU A 206 2.50 -11.08 17.64
N CYS A 207 2.78 -10.42 18.76
CA CYS A 207 3.35 -9.08 18.79
C CYS A 207 4.86 -9.13 18.60
N ARG A 208 5.42 -8.22 17.82
CA ARG A 208 6.87 -8.03 17.77
C ARG A 208 7.33 -7.53 19.15
N PRO A 209 8.29 -8.19 19.82
CA PRO A 209 8.89 -7.60 21.00
C PRO A 209 9.58 -6.27 20.62
N ALA A 210 9.46 -5.27 21.48
CA ALA A 210 9.96 -3.91 21.26
C ALA A 210 11.49 -3.81 21.02
N THR A 211 12.22 -4.89 21.13
CA THR A 211 13.69 -4.97 21.22
C THR A 211 14.38 -5.63 20.03
N MET A 212 13.74 -5.79 18.87
CA MET A 212 14.43 -6.32 17.67
C MET A 212 14.51 -5.32 16.53
N VAL A 213 15.07 -4.15 16.78
CA VAL A 213 15.78 -3.39 15.76
C VAL A 213 17.27 -3.56 16.06
N ARG A 214 17.85 -4.68 15.66
CA ARG A 214 19.31 -4.72 15.46
C ARG A 214 19.59 -3.91 14.18
N PRO A 215 20.38 -2.85 14.27
CA PRO A 215 20.94 -2.26 13.05
C PRO A 215 21.77 -3.36 12.35
N MET A 216 21.56 -3.55 11.06
CA MET A 216 22.52 -4.31 10.25
C MET A 216 23.90 -3.66 10.47
N ARG A 217 24.78 -4.35 11.16
CA ARG A 217 26.18 -3.97 11.20
C ARG A 217 26.67 -4.01 9.77
N SER A 218 27.09 -2.86 9.24
CA SER A 218 27.91 -2.76 8.05
C SER A 218 29.08 -3.73 8.24
N ARG A 219 29.24 -4.71 7.35
CA ARG A 219 30.47 -5.47 7.27
C ARG A 219 31.58 -4.49 6.95
N PRO A 220 32.72 -4.53 7.64
CA PRO A 220 33.87 -3.76 7.22
C PRO A 220 34.28 -4.26 5.83
N SER A 221 34.55 -3.33 4.93
CA SER A 221 35.12 -3.59 3.63
C SER A 221 36.49 -4.30 3.81
N MET A 222 36.57 -5.57 3.42
CA MET A 222 37.86 -6.18 3.12
C MET A 222 38.35 -5.58 1.80
N CYS A 223 39.11 -4.54 1.92
CA CYS A 223 40.00 -4.06 0.86
C CYS A 223 41.17 -3.33 1.51
N ASP A 224 42.14 -4.11 1.99
CA ASP A 224 43.53 -3.68 2.12
C ASP A 224 44.37 -4.94 2.32
N SER A 225 44.97 -5.40 1.23
CA SER A 225 46.33 -5.96 1.22
C SER A 225 46.77 -6.27 -0.21
N LYS A 226 47.76 -5.49 -0.59
CA LYS A 226 48.75 -5.61 -1.67
C LYS A 226 48.39 -5.03 -3.02
#